data_8ea8d15c8425b72bce1f2e75176cfe2e
#
_entry.id   8ea8d15c8425b72bce1f2e75176cfe2e
#
_cell.length_a   1.000
_cell.length_b   1.000
_cell.length_c   1.000
_cell.angle_alpha   90.00
_cell.angle_beta   90.00
_cell.angle_gamma   90.00
#
_symmetry.space_group_name_H-M   'P 1'
#
loop_
_entity.id
_entity.type
_entity.pdbx_description
1 polymer ?
#
loop_
_entity_poly.entity_id
_entity_poly.type
_entity_poly.pdbx_seq_one_letter_code
_entity_poly.pdbx_strand_id
1 'polypeptide(L)'
;TAPVLICPPFITIECSESTDPSNTGMATASDACDPSPEVTYIDIPKAGPCPQQYTIDRIWFGTDSCGNTSILCRQEIQIIDSTPPAITCPADLTIECSDPLPSDSPLATDNCSPTDSITFSFADISCDNPVIGFTDVYDINNWTPIALFGGSVIPMGDSMVMLESPDGNIPCPSGASVLFQIVIPSTGQVIFDWAFTASDVNGPLYDPFGYNLNGTFVQLTDDNGPDMQFGTATVNVTAGDVFAFEQNSIDCILGTGASTVVEFFACVEQMDSVCTQLIVRTHTATDQCGNSSNCVQTIILEDTTIPTITCPANITIECTDSPLPAITGLPVASDNCDTAPAITYNDITASSMTCAQEYSIMRTWTATDNCGNSTACVQTIIVDDSTAPDITFCPPNV
;
A
#
# COMPACT_ATOMS: atom_id res chain seq x y z
N THR A 1 63.89 -2.02 -28.36
CA THR A 1 63.12 -0.93 -27.69
C THR A 1 61.98 -1.52 -26.95
N ALA A 2 61.60 -0.90 -25.82
CA ALA A 2 60.40 -1.31 -25.08
C ALA A 2 59.14 -0.88 -25.88
N PRO A 3 58.06 -1.70 -25.88
CA PRO A 3 56.79 -1.35 -26.51
C PRO A 3 56.17 -0.09 -25.92
N VAL A 4 55.43 0.64 -26.74
CA VAL A 4 54.59 1.78 -26.31
C VAL A 4 53.16 1.29 -26.10
N LEU A 5 52.60 1.50 -24.91
CA LEU A 5 51.24 1.16 -24.56
C LEU A 5 50.25 2.35 -24.72
N ILE A 6 49.06 2.04 -25.17
CA ILE A 6 47.89 2.93 -25.11
C ILE A 6 46.90 2.26 -24.16
N CYS A 7 46.61 2.94 -23.04
CA CYS A 7 45.66 2.49 -22.04
C CYS A 7 44.20 2.65 -22.50
N PRO A 8 43.33 1.72 -22.10
CA PRO A 8 41.90 1.99 -22.11
C PRO A 8 41.52 3.13 -21.14
N PRO A 9 40.48 3.87 -21.42
CA PRO A 9 40.01 4.93 -20.53
C PRO A 9 39.44 4.38 -19.22
N PHE A 10 39.21 5.26 -18.25
CA PHE A 10 38.37 4.98 -17.08
C PHE A 10 37.00 4.46 -17.53
N ILE A 11 36.44 3.53 -16.78
CA ILE A 11 35.08 3.00 -17.03
C ILE A 11 34.40 2.71 -15.69
N THR A 12 33.08 2.96 -15.66
CA THR A 12 32.18 2.53 -14.59
C THR A 12 31.29 1.43 -15.14
N ILE A 13 31.14 0.34 -14.39
CA ILE A 13 30.30 -0.80 -14.74
C ILE A 13 29.47 -1.21 -13.52
N GLU A 14 28.32 -1.83 -13.78
CA GLU A 14 27.54 -2.48 -12.73
C GLU A 14 28.24 -3.71 -12.17
N CYS A 15 28.01 -4.02 -10.89
CA CYS A 15 28.61 -5.17 -10.21
C CYS A 15 28.25 -6.52 -10.86
N SER A 16 27.12 -6.59 -11.58
CA SER A 16 26.68 -7.75 -12.36
C SER A 16 27.41 -7.90 -13.70
N GLU A 17 28.15 -6.89 -14.14
CA GLU A 17 28.89 -6.91 -15.39
C GLU A 17 30.28 -7.51 -15.24
N SER A 18 30.82 -8.05 -16.36
CA SER A 18 32.16 -8.63 -16.35
C SER A 18 33.24 -7.56 -16.26
N THR A 19 34.21 -7.77 -15.38
CA THR A 19 35.42 -6.96 -15.31
C THR A 19 36.50 -7.34 -16.35
N ASP A 20 36.20 -8.33 -17.21
CA ASP A 20 37.17 -8.75 -18.26
C ASP A 20 37.48 -7.64 -19.26
N PRO A 21 38.68 -7.62 -19.85
CA PRO A 21 39.08 -6.65 -20.87
C PRO A 21 38.14 -6.57 -22.09
N SER A 22 37.41 -7.65 -22.39
CA SER A 22 36.42 -7.68 -23.47
C SER A 22 35.25 -6.72 -23.20
N ASN A 23 34.92 -6.43 -21.92
CA ASN A 23 33.91 -5.50 -21.50
C ASN A 23 34.47 -4.14 -21.10
N THR A 24 35.63 -4.13 -20.43
CA THR A 24 36.23 -2.92 -19.83
C THR A 24 37.23 -2.21 -20.73
N GLY A 25 37.53 -2.79 -21.88
CA GLY A 25 38.55 -2.30 -22.81
C GLY A 25 39.92 -2.96 -22.63
N MET A 26 40.65 -3.08 -23.73
CA MET A 26 41.96 -3.70 -23.79
C MET A 26 43.03 -2.68 -24.16
N ALA A 27 44.18 -2.72 -23.46
CA ALA A 27 45.34 -1.92 -23.87
C ALA A 27 45.89 -2.42 -25.20
N THR A 28 46.44 -1.51 -25.99
CA THR A 28 47.18 -1.88 -27.22
C THR A 28 48.63 -1.53 -27.09
N ALA A 29 49.50 -2.37 -27.65
CA ALA A 29 50.93 -2.18 -27.66
C ALA A 29 51.45 -2.02 -29.08
N SER A 30 52.45 -1.19 -29.28
CA SER A 30 53.20 -1.07 -30.53
C SER A 30 54.70 -1.01 -30.26
N ASP A 31 55.49 -1.65 -31.11
CA ASP A 31 56.94 -1.59 -31.06
C ASP A 31 57.53 -1.48 -32.49
N ALA A 32 58.71 -0.85 -32.60
CA ALA A 32 59.36 -0.61 -33.91
C ALA A 32 59.94 -1.89 -34.53
N CYS A 33 60.22 -2.91 -33.72
CA CYS A 33 60.90 -4.12 -34.14
C CYS A 33 60.03 -5.38 -33.96
N ASP A 34 59.03 -5.31 -33.10
CA ASP A 34 58.07 -6.39 -32.85
C ASP A 34 56.70 -5.98 -33.35
N PRO A 35 56.15 -6.61 -34.39
CA PRO A 35 54.83 -6.25 -34.93
C PRO A 35 53.66 -6.67 -34.03
N SER A 36 53.92 -7.49 -32.99
CA SER A 36 52.87 -8.06 -32.15
C SER A 36 53.33 -8.26 -30.70
N PRO A 37 53.63 -7.16 -29.96
CA PRO A 37 54.00 -7.26 -28.55
C PRO A 37 52.88 -7.91 -27.72
N GLU A 38 53.26 -8.76 -26.76
CA GLU A 38 52.30 -9.37 -25.83
C GLU A 38 51.78 -8.33 -24.81
N VAL A 39 50.45 -8.26 -24.62
CA VAL A 39 49.83 -7.38 -23.62
C VAL A 39 49.25 -8.23 -22.50
N THR A 40 49.67 -7.94 -21.26
CA THR A 40 49.21 -8.59 -20.04
C THR A 40 48.76 -7.57 -19.01
N TYR A 41 48.07 -7.99 -17.96
CA TYR A 41 47.62 -7.09 -16.89
C TYR A 41 47.61 -7.76 -15.52
N ILE A 42 47.56 -6.94 -14.47
CA ILE A 42 47.29 -7.33 -13.09
C ILE A 42 46.19 -6.38 -12.55
N ASP A 43 45.24 -6.95 -11.82
CA ASP A 43 44.16 -6.22 -11.15
C ASP A 43 44.47 -6.03 -9.67
N ILE A 44 44.34 -4.80 -9.18
CA ILE A 44 44.54 -4.44 -7.78
C ILE A 44 43.20 -3.88 -7.27
N PRO A 45 42.35 -4.69 -6.56
CA PRO A 45 41.10 -4.25 -6.04
C PRO A 45 41.27 -3.29 -4.84
N LYS A 46 40.40 -2.30 -4.73
CA LYS A 46 40.30 -1.35 -3.63
C LYS A 46 38.86 -1.35 -3.14
N ALA A 47 38.66 -1.56 -1.84
CA ALA A 47 37.36 -1.56 -1.23
C ALA A 47 36.63 -0.19 -1.41
N GLY A 48 35.34 -0.24 -1.67
CA GLY A 48 34.43 0.88 -1.76
C GLY A 48 33.57 1.03 -0.50
N PRO A 49 32.50 1.84 -0.60
CA PRO A 49 31.60 2.15 0.52
C PRO A 49 30.73 0.97 0.96
N CYS A 50 30.44 0.03 0.07
CA CYS A 50 29.70 -1.20 0.37
C CYS A 50 30.39 -2.40 -0.32
N PRO A 51 30.06 -3.64 0.05
CA PRO A 51 30.76 -4.83 -0.46
C PRO A 51 30.72 -5.00 -1.98
N GLN A 52 29.66 -4.54 -2.63
CA GLN A 52 29.43 -4.64 -4.07
C GLN A 52 29.98 -3.45 -4.87
N GLN A 53 30.38 -2.38 -4.18
CA GLN A 53 31.01 -1.20 -4.78
C GLN A 53 32.50 -1.20 -4.46
N TYR A 54 33.35 -1.25 -5.47
CA TYR A 54 34.78 -1.21 -5.34
C TYR A 54 35.45 -0.72 -6.62
N THR A 55 36.76 -0.44 -6.55
CA THR A 55 37.52 0.02 -7.71
C THR A 55 38.64 -0.99 -8.00
N ILE A 56 38.88 -1.27 -9.26
CA ILE A 56 40.04 -2.04 -9.71
C ILE A 56 41.01 -1.09 -10.39
N ASP A 57 42.25 -1.03 -9.87
CA ASP A 57 43.39 -0.51 -10.62
C ASP A 57 43.95 -1.63 -11.49
N ARG A 58 43.69 -1.62 -12.77
CA ARG A 58 44.24 -2.53 -13.74
C ARG A 58 45.54 -1.95 -14.31
N ILE A 59 46.65 -2.64 -14.04
CA ILE A 59 47.95 -2.25 -14.50
C ILE A 59 48.33 -3.09 -15.72
N TRP A 60 48.50 -2.46 -16.85
CA TRP A 60 48.84 -3.07 -18.12
C TRP A 60 50.35 -3.08 -18.38
N PHE A 61 50.84 -4.14 -19.01
CA PHE A 61 52.21 -4.34 -19.42
C PHE A 61 52.25 -4.76 -20.88
N GLY A 62 53.20 -4.23 -21.64
CA GLY A 62 53.55 -4.72 -22.97
C GLY A 62 54.94 -5.31 -22.97
N THR A 63 55.12 -6.49 -23.53
CA THR A 63 56.44 -7.16 -23.62
C THR A 63 56.70 -7.54 -25.06
N ASP A 64 57.87 -7.15 -25.58
CA ASP A 64 58.30 -7.60 -26.91
C ASP A 64 58.91 -9.01 -26.90
N SER A 65 59.14 -9.58 -28.07
CA SER A 65 59.72 -10.90 -28.23
C SER A 65 61.18 -11.01 -27.72
N CYS A 66 61.85 -9.90 -27.44
CA CYS A 66 63.17 -9.83 -26.83
C CYS A 66 63.13 -9.67 -25.29
N GLY A 67 61.93 -9.58 -24.68
CA GLY A 67 61.76 -9.43 -23.24
C GLY A 67 61.87 -8.00 -22.73
N ASN A 68 61.85 -6.97 -23.60
CA ASN A 68 61.80 -5.59 -23.13
C ASN A 68 60.34 -5.25 -22.75
N THR A 69 60.15 -4.65 -21.57
CA THR A 69 58.85 -4.28 -21.03
C THR A 69 58.57 -2.80 -21.16
N SER A 70 57.32 -2.46 -21.44
CA SER A 70 56.80 -1.09 -21.52
C SER A 70 56.83 -0.36 -20.18
N ILE A 71 56.67 0.95 -20.21
CA ILE A 71 56.26 1.71 -19.05
C ILE A 71 54.83 1.26 -18.68
N LEU A 72 54.52 1.13 -17.37
CA LEU A 72 53.21 0.75 -16.86
C LEU A 72 52.14 1.74 -17.31
N CYS A 73 50.97 1.20 -17.67
CA CYS A 73 49.79 2.02 -17.90
C CYS A 73 48.64 1.55 -17.01
N ARG A 74 47.95 2.50 -16.37
CA ARG A 74 46.90 2.23 -15.39
C ARG A 74 45.54 2.57 -15.97
N GLN A 75 44.61 1.64 -15.91
CA GLN A 75 43.18 1.83 -16.12
C GLN A 75 42.51 1.72 -14.77
N GLU A 76 41.60 2.65 -14.49
CA GLU A 76 40.69 2.57 -13.33
C GLU A 76 39.33 2.04 -13.79
N ILE A 77 38.82 1.01 -13.13
CA ILE A 77 37.53 0.40 -13.37
C ILE A 77 36.76 0.56 -12.07
N GLN A 78 35.71 1.33 -12.11
CA GLN A 78 34.77 1.53 -10.98
C GLN A 78 33.62 0.55 -11.12
N ILE A 79 33.44 -0.29 -10.13
CA ILE A 79 32.30 -1.19 -9.99
C ILE A 79 31.32 -0.53 -9.04
N ILE A 80 30.07 -0.39 -9.49
CA ILE A 80 28.99 0.20 -8.71
C ILE A 80 27.82 -0.79 -8.58
N ASP A 81 27.01 -0.59 -7.58
CA ASP A 81 25.70 -1.21 -7.42
C ASP A 81 24.69 -0.05 -7.31
N SER A 82 23.95 0.16 -8.37
CA SER A 82 22.94 1.22 -8.46
C SER A 82 21.53 0.68 -8.65
N THR A 83 21.39 -0.65 -8.69
CA THR A 83 20.11 -1.31 -8.94
C THR A 83 19.43 -1.64 -7.61
N PRO A 84 18.23 -1.14 -7.35
CA PRO A 84 17.47 -1.54 -6.17
C PRO A 84 17.04 -3.01 -6.21
N PRO A 85 16.86 -3.69 -5.05
CA PRO A 85 16.32 -5.03 -4.99
C PRO A 85 14.96 -5.16 -5.65
N ALA A 86 14.73 -6.22 -6.40
CA ALA A 86 13.40 -6.57 -6.91
C ALA A 86 12.60 -7.24 -5.77
N ILE A 87 11.59 -6.55 -5.24
CA ILE A 87 10.75 -6.99 -4.14
C ILE A 87 9.43 -7.61 -4.63
N THR A 88 8.95 -8.64 -3.93
CA THR A 88 7.62 -9.24 -4.14
C THR A 88 6.90 -9.26 -2.80
N CYS A 89 5.79 -8.57 -2.72
CA CYS A 89 4.96 -8.49 -1.52
C CYS A 89 4.29 -9.82 -1.17
N PRO A 90 4.00 -10.05 0.11
CA PRO A 90 2.98 -11.02 0.51
C PRO A 90 1.64 -10.70 -0.15
N ALA A 91 0.79 -11.72 -0.34
CA ALA A 91 -0.53 -11.51 -0.91
C ALA A 91 -1.41 -10.67 0.02
N ASP A 92 -2.32 -9.91 -0.55
CA ASP A 92 -3.39 -9.24 0.17
C ASP A 92 -4.26 -10.24 0.88
N LEU A 93 -4.83 -9.85 2.02
CA LEU A 93 -5.70 -10.74 2.78
C LEU A 93 -6.78 -9.97 3.54
N THR A 94 -7.88 -10.69 3.80
CA THR A 94 -8.96 -10.26 4.68
C THR A 94 -8.96 -11.16 5.90
N ILE A 95 -8.99 -10.58 7.08
CA ILE A 95 -9.01 -11.29 8.37
C ILE A 95 -10.07 -10.68 9.28
N GLU A 96 -10.47 -11.44 10.31
CA GLU A 96 -11.35 -10.94 11.36
C GLU A 96 -10.64 -9.86 12.19
N CYS A 97 -11.36 -8.84 12.64
CA CYS A 97 -10.80 -7.74 13.44
C CYS A 97 -10.11 -8.19 14.72
N SER A 98 -10.48 -9.37 15.25
CA SER A 98 -9.87 -9.98 16.43
C SER A 98 -8.63 -10.81 16.13
N ASP A 99 -8.33 -11.08 14.85
CA ASP A 99 -7.18 -11.88 14.45
C ASP A 99 -5.88 -11.05 14.54
N PRO A 100 -4.76 -11.70 14.87
CA PRO A 100 -3.48 -11.02 14.87
C PRO A 100 -3.06 -10.64 13.43
N LEU A 101 -2.47 -9.46 13.29
CA LEU A 101 -1.90 -9.04 12.01
C LEU A 101 -0.81 -10.01 11.54
N PRO A 102 -0.76 -10.32 10.23
CA PRO A 102 0.25 -11.20 9.67
C PRO A 102 1.66 -10.65 9.87
N SER A 103 2.60 -11.55 10.08
CA SER A 103 4.02 -11.26 10.22
C SER A 103 4.84 -11.72 9.00
N ASP A 104 4.17 -11.98 7.89
CA ASP A 104 4.80 -12.44 6.66
C ASP A 104 5.77 -11.40 6.13
N SER A 105 6.94 -11.87 5.69
CA SER A 105 7.96 -11.02 5.10
C SER A 105 7.90 -11.12 3.57
N PRO A 106 8.15 -10.02 2.85
CA PRO A 106 8.28 -10.05 1.41
C PRO A 106 9.48 -10.89 0.97
N LEU A 107 9.51 -11.24 -0.30
CA LEU A 107 10.68 -11.83 -0.94
C LEU A 107 11.38 -10.76 -1.77
N ALA A 108 12.72 -10.77 -1.77
CA ALA A 108 13.47 -9.88 -2.64
C ALA A 108 14.68 -10.59 -3.23
N THR A 109 15.08 -10.17 -4.43
CA THR A 109 16.29 -10.60 -5.12
C THR A 109 17.00 -9.36 -5.67
N ASP A 110 18.30 -9.45 -5.78
CA ASP A 110 19.12 -8.37 -6.30
C ASP A 110 20.19 -8.92 -7.25
N ASN A 111 20.64 -8.09 -8.19
CA ASN A 111 21.65 -8.48 -9.18
C ASN A 111 23.08 -8.55 -8.62
N CYS A 112 23.32 -7.85 -7.50
CA CYS A 112 24.62 -7.66 -6.89
C CYS A 112 24.69 -8.20 -5.46
N SER A 113 23.60 -8.05 -4.71
CA SER A 113 23.54 -8.42 -3.30
C SER A 113 22.98 -9.83 -3.12
N PRO A 114 23.64 -10.71 -2.32
CA PRO A 114 23.05 -11.98 -1.95
C PRO A 114 21.71 -11.80 -1.24
N THR A 115 20.76 -12.69 -1.49
CA THR A 115 19.40 -12.62 -0.93
C THR A 115 19.38 -12.54 0.60
N ASP A 116 20.33 -13.20 1.28
CA ASP A 116 20.47 -13.19 2.75
C ASP A 116 21.04 -11.89 3.32
N SER A 117 21.50 -10.98 2.46
CA SER A 117 22.03 -9.67 2.83
C SER A 117 21.05 -8.52 2.61
N ILE A 118 19.89 -8.80 2.01
CA ILE A 118 18.82 -7.81 1.84
C ILE A 118 18.09 -7.66 3.18
N THR A 119 17.93 -6.43 3.63
CA THR A 119 17.21 -6.11 4.86
C THR A 119 15.79 -5.66 4.55
N PHE A 120 14.83 -6.03 5.44
CA PHE A 120 13.44 -5.69 5.29
C PHE A 120 12.96 -4.83 6.44
N SER A 121 12.12 -3.86 6.13
CA SER A 121 11.34 -3.09 7.10
C SER A 121 9.91 -2.93 6.57
N PHE A 122 8.97 -2.53 7.43
CA PHE A 122 7.63 -2.18 7.00
C PHE A 122 7.09 -1.00 7.81
N ALA A 123 6.12 -0.33 7.22
CA ALA A 123 5.32 0.70 7.87
C ALA A 123 3.84 0.46 7.55
N ASP A 124 2.99 0.55 8.57
CA ASP A 124 1.54 0.36 8.45
C ASP A 124 0.84 1.71 8.52
N ILE A 125 -0.12 1.90 7.63
CA ILE A 125 -1.10 2.99 7.69
C ILE A 125 -2.46 2.33 7.89
N SER A 126 -3.14 2.65 8.99
CA SER A 126 -4.48 2.13 9.29
C SER A 126 -5.57 3.11 8.85
N CYS A 127 -6.66 2.59 8.35
CA CYS A 127 -7.80 3.35 7.85
C CYS A 127 -9.11 2.71 8.32
N ASP A 128 -9.91 3.47 9.05
CA ASP A 128 -11.15 2.98 9.67
C ASP A 128 -12.37 3.04 8.75
N ASN A 129 -12.26 3.43 7.53
CA ASN A 129 -13.35 3.39 6.55
C ASN A 129 -12.75 3.51 5.13
N PRO A 130 -12.12 2.44 4.64
CA PRO A 130 -11.43 2.50 3.37
C PRO A 130 -12.41 2.54 2.20
N VAL A 131 -12.12 3.41 1.25
CA VAL A 131 -12.63 3.29 -0.11
C VAL A 131 -11.52 2.65 -0.95
N ILE A 132 -11.76 1.44 -1.44
CA ILE A 132 -10.79 0.69 -2.25
C ILE A 132 -11.12 0.92 -3.72
N GLY A 133 -10.14 1.43 -4.45
CA GLY A 133 -10.31 1.77 -5.86
C GLY A 133 -11.17 3.02 -6.07
N PHE A 134 -11.55 3.22 -7.32
CA PHE A 134 -12.39 4.35 -7.75
C PHE A 134 -13.88 4.03 -7.58
N THR A 135 -14.31 3.86 -6.33
CA THR A 135 -15.68 3.46 -5.96
C THR A 135 -16.33 4.46 -5.00
N ASP A 136 -17.61 4.31 -4.71
CA ASP A 136 -18.38 5.15 -3.79
C ASP A 136 -18.26 6.65 -4.08
N VAL A 137 -17.87 7.43 -3.08
CA VAL A 137 -17.68 8.89 -3.21
C VAL A 137 -16.50 9.25 -4.10
N TYR A 138 -15.56 8.31 -4.33
CA TYR A 138 -14.44 8.41 -5.25
C TYR A 138 -14.68 7.68 -6.58
N ASP A 139 -15.95 7.34 -6.91
CA ASP A 139 -16.30 6.69 -8.18
C ASP A 139 -15.61 7.39 -9.36
N ILE A 140 -15.08 6.58 -10.27
CA ILE A 140 -14.27 7.05 -11.40
C ILE A 140 -14.99 8.13 -12.25
N ASN A 141 -16.34 8.09 -12.27
CA ASN A 141 -17.16 9.08 -12.96
C ASN A 141 -17.20 10.46 -12.26
N ASN A 142 -16.75 10.54 -11.00
CA ASN A 142 -16.62 11.79 -10.27
C ASN A 142 -15.28 12.49 -10.56
N TRP A 143 -14.36 11.81 -11.26
CA TRP A 143 -13.07 12.36 -11.64
C TRP A 143 -13.16 13.01 -13.03
N THR A 144 -12.48 14.11 -13.19
CA THR A 144 -12.42 14.87 -14.44
C THR A 144 -11.07 14.67 -15.11
N PRO A 145 -11.01 14.00 -16.29
CA PRO A 145 -9.79 13.93 -17.07
C PRO A 145 -9.53 15.26 -17.78
N ILE A 146 -8.31 15.75 -17.70
CA ILE A 146 -7.81 16.90 -18.47
C ILE A 146 -6.58 16.42 -19.23
N ALA A 147 -6.72 16.21 -20.53
CA ALA A 147 -5.65 15.78 -21.40
C ALA A 147 -5.46 16.81 -22.51
N LEU A 148 -4.30 17.42 -22.56
CA LEU A 148 -3.92 18.42 -23.55
C LEU A 148 -2.82 17.86 -24.45
N PHE A 149 -2.72 18.38 -25.66
CA PHE A 149 -1.64 18.10 -26.63
C PHE A 149 -1.42 16.62 -26.98
N GLY A 150 -2.46 15.79 -26.91
CA GLY A 150 -2.39 14.38 -27.31
C GLY A 150 -2.15 13.38 -26.17
N GLY A 151 -1.99 13.83 -24.96
CA GLY A 151 -1.96 12.95 -23.79
C GLY A 151 -3.31 12.27 -23.53
N SER A 152 -3.34 11.24 -22.69
CA SER A 152 -4.55 10.49 -22.41
C SER A 152 -4.68 10.08 -20.94
N VAL A 153 -5.93 9.88 -20.50
CA VAL A 153 -6.31 9.25 -19.25
C VAL A 153 -7.14 8.03 -19.57
N ILE A 154 -6.68 6.86 -19.18
CA ILE A 154 -7.28 5.57 -19.52
C ILE A 154 -7.65 4.82 -18.25
N PRO A 155 -8.95 4.75 -17.89
CA PRO A 155 -9.40 3.91 -16.78
C PRO A 155 -9.14 2.43 -17.06
N MET A 156 -8.60 1.71 -16.09
CA MET A 156 -8.26 0.28 -16.16
C MET A 156 -9.06 -0.52 -15.11
N GLY A 157 -10.38 -0.51 -15.23
CA GLY A 157 -11.30 -1.08 -14.23
C GLY A 157 -11.62 -0.09 -13.10
N ASP A 158 -12.01 -0.63 -11.96
CA ASP A 158 -12.50 0.17 -10.83
C ASP A 158 -11.38 0.53 -9.82
N SER A 159 -10.16 0.03 -10.00
CA SER A 159 -9.05 0.24 -9.05
C SER A 159 -7.88 1.00 -9.62
N MET A 160 -7.72 1.06 -10.95
CA MET A 160 -6.54 1.62 -11.59
C MET A 160 -6.87 2.63 -12.68
N VAL A 161 -5.97 3.58 -12.89
CA VAL A 161 -6.01 4.53 -14.00
C VAL A 161 -4.61 4.67 -14.59
N MET A 162 -4.52 4.75 -15.92
CA MET A 162 -3.28 5.04 -16.63
C MET A 162 -3.31 6.47 -17.18
N LEU A 163 -2.24 7.21 -16.95
CA LEU A 163 -2.01 8.52 -17.53
C LEU A 163 -0.85 8.40 -18.52
N GLU A 164 -1.04 8.91 -19.74
CA GLU A 164 0.01 8.97 -20.76
C GLU A 164 0.39 10.43 -21.02
N SER A 165 1.68 10.71 -21.05
CA SER A 165 2.18 12.07 -21.30
C SER A 165 1.78 12.57 -22.70
N PRO A 166 1.64 13.89 -22.89
CA PRO A 166 1.31 14.48 -24.16
C PRO A 166 2.50 14.49 -25.12
N ASP A 167 2.61 13.44 -25.94
CA ASP A 167 3.72 13.22 -26.86
C ASP A 167 3.26 13.32 -28.33
N GLY A 168 2.99 14.50 -28.77
CA GLY A 168 2.28 14.73 -30.02
C GLY A 168 3.10 15.27 -31.21
N ASN A 169 4.43 15.26 -31.24
CA ASN A 169 5.24 15.92 -32.27
C ASN A 169 4.87 17.41 -32.51
N ILE A 170 4.17 18.02 -31.57
CA ILE A 170 3.81 19.43 -31.60
C ILE A 170 4.56 20.10 -30.46
N PRO A 171 5.40 21.12 -30.71
CA PRO A 171 6.05 21.83 -29.63
C PRO A 171 5.00 22.35 -28.64
N CYS A 172 5.01 21.87 -27.41
CA CYS A 172 4.17 22.45 -26.39
C CYS A 172 4.84 23.70 -25.80
N PRO A 173 4.08 24.77 -25.57
CA PRO A 173 4.59 25.86 -24.74
C PRO A 173 4.81 25.28 -23.34
N SER A 174 5.98 25.50 -22.76
CA SER A 174 6.50 24.98 -21.48
C SER A 174 5.41 24.50 -20.50
N GLY A 175 5.24 23.17 -20.38
CA GLY A 175 4.37 22.54 -19.42
C GLY A 175 3.02 22.06 -20.00
N ALA A 176 3.02 20.96 -20.75
CA ALA A 176 1.79 20.21 -21.04
C ALA A 176 1.59 19.15 -19.95
N SER A 177 0.39 19.06 -19.40
CA SER A 177 0.04 18.12 -18.34
C SER A 177 -1.18 17.30 -18.71
N VAL A 178 -1.18 16.06 -18.26
CA VAL A 178 -2.38 15.20 -18.20
C VAL A 178 -2.76 15.10 -16.72
N LEU A 179 -3.99 15.49 -16.40
CA LEU A 179 -4.50 15.42 -15.04
C LEU A 179 -5.73 14.52 -14.99
N PHE A 180 -5.84 13.79 -13.92
CA PHE A 180 -7.07 13.11 -13.53
C PHE A 180 -7.46 13.60 -12.14
N GLN A 181 -8.47 14.47 -12.06
CA GLN A 181 -8.74 15.27 -10.86
C GLN A 181 -10.13 15.05 -10.27
N ILE A 182 -10.22 15.23 -8.96
CA ILE A 182 -11.46 15.20 -8.18
C ILE A 182 -11.46 16.36 -7.17
N VAL A 183 -12.66 16.84 -6.81
CA VAL A 183 -12.86 17.61 -5.58
C VAL A 183 -13.03 16.63 -4.45
N ILE A 184 -12.17 16.67 -3.46
CA ILE A 184 -12.15 15.73 -2.33
C ILE A 184 -13.49 15.81 -1.57
N PRO A 185 -14.24 14.69 -1.47
CA PRO A 185 -15.55 14.68 -0.85
C PRO A 185 -15.48 14.70 0.69
N SER A 186 -14.43 14.18 1.30
CA SER A 186 -14.28 14.05 2.75
C SER A 186 -12.83 14.27 3.17
N THR A 187 -12.63 14.82 4.37
CA THR A 187 -11.31 14.95 4.98
C THR A 187 -10.74 13.56 5.28
N GLY A 188 -9.44 13.39 5.12
CA GLY A 188 -8.75 12.11 5.38
C GLY A 188 -7.42 12.00 4.65
N GLN A 189 -7.13 10.83 4.15
CA GLN A 189 -5.92 10.54 3.37
C GLN A 189 -6.28 9.92 2.03
N VAL A 190 -5.57 10.33 0.99
CA VAL A 190 -5.48 9.64 -0.30
C VAL A 190 -4.16 8.87 -0.31
N ILE A 191 -4.25 7.57 -0.54
CA ILE A 191 -3.11 6.66 -0.63
C ILE A 191 -3.17 6.05 -2.01
N PHE A 192 -2.04 5.99 -2.71
CA PHE A 192 -2.01 5.36 -4.02
C PHE A 192 -0.65 4.78 -4.34
N ASP A 193 -0.69 3.65 -5.03
CA ASP A 193 0.49 3.04 -5.64
C ASP A 193 0.61 3.50 -7.08
N TRP A 194 1.83 3.73 -7.51
CA TRP A 194 2.10 4.19 -8.86
C TRP A 194 3.28 3.43 -9.47
N ALA A 195 3.17 3.17 -10.78
CA ALA A 195 4.22 2.57 -11.59
C ALA A 195 4.40 3.41 -12.86
N PHE A 196 5.55 4.00 -13.00
CA PHE A 196 5.94 4.88 -14.09
C PHE A 196 6.88 4.18 -15.05
N THR A 197 6.72 4.43 -16.34
CA THR A 197 7.64 3.95 -17.39
C THR A 197 7.89 5.07 -18.38
N ALA A 198 9.13 5.55 -18.48
CA ALA A 198 9.55 6.43 -19.55
C ALA A 198 10.00 5.60 -20.75
N SER A 199 9.56 5.99 -21.93
CA SER A 199 10.03 5.42 -23.19
C SER A 199 10.71 6.48 -24.09
N ASP A 200 10.93 7.65 -23.54
CA ASP A 200 11.69 8.73 -24.17
C ASP A 200 13.20 8.46 -24.10
N VAL A 201 13.91 8.92 -25.14
CA VAL A 201 15.38 8.83 -25.27
C VAL A 201 16.12 9.61 -24.16
N ASN A 202 15.45 10.57 -23.56
CA ASN A 202 15.99 11.46 -22.51
C ASN A 202 15.61 11.04 -21.08
N GLY A 203 14.88 9.94 -20.93
CA GLY A 203 14.49 9.39 -19.62
C GLY A 203 13.45 10.24 -18.85
N PRO A 204 13.31 9.99 -17.54
CA PRO A 204 12.23 10.55 -16.71
C PRO A 204 12.31 12.08 -16.49
N LEU A 205 13.44 12.72 -16.80
CA LEU A 205 13.66 14.16 -16.57
C LEU A 205 12.63 15.04 -17.28
N TYR A 206 12.16 14.64 -18.46
CA TYR A 206 11.26 15.43 -19.29
C TYR A 206 9.79 15.10 -19.13
N ASP A 207 9.48 13.97 -18.47
CA ASP A 207 8.12 13.48 -18.27
C ASP A 207 7.84 13.15 -16.79
N PRO A 208 8.00 14.10 -15.86
CA PRO A 208 7.82 13.82 -14.45
C PRO A 208 6.36 13.46 -14.12
N PHE A 209 6.19 12.41 -13.29
CA PHE A 209 4.91 12.06 -12.69
C PHE A 209 4.84 12.50 -11.23
N GLY A 210 3.64 12.85 -10.79
CA GLY A 210 3.35 13.20 -9.41
C GLY A 210 1.86 13.42 -9.15
N TYR A 211 1.56 14.16 -8.11
CA TYR A 211 0.20 14.59 -7.81
C TYR A 211 0.12 16.12 -7.69
N ASN A 212 -1.07 16.64 -7.88
CA ASN A 212 -1.38 18.06 -7.71
C ASN A 212 -2.40 18.23 -6.58
N LEU A 213 -2.10 19.07 -5.62
CA LEU A 213 -3.02 19.43 -4.55
C LEU A 213 -3.24 20.94 -4.58
N ASN A 214 -4.48 21.35 -4.88
CA ASN A 214 -4.88 22.75 -4.95
C ASN A 214 -4.00 23.60 -5.88
N GLY A 215 -3.58 23.03 -7.02
CA GLY A 215 -2.74 23.72 -8.01
C GLY A 215 -1.24 23.64 -7.74
N THR A 216 -0.81 22.92 -6.69
CA THR A 216 0.61 22.69 -6.38
C THR A 216 1.00 21.28 -6.80
N PHE A 217 1.91 21.15 -7.78
CA PHE A 217 2.46 19.87 -8.21
C PHE A 217 3.55 19.39 -7.25
N VAL A 218 3.47 18.12 -6.87
CA VAL A 218 4.47 17.41 -6.08
C VAL A 218 4.96 16.23 -6.91
N GLN A 219 6.21 16.28 -7.34
CA GLN A 219 6.82 15.23 -8.16
C GLN A 219 7.15 14.01 -7.31
N LEU A 220 6.89 12.82 -7.85
CA LEU A 220 7.19 11.53 -7.24
C LEU A 220 8.32 10.79 -7.97
N THR A 221 8.45 10.99 -9.29
CA THR A 221 9.56 10.42 -10.07
C THR A 221 10.87 11.15 -9.82
N ASP A 222 11.98 10.40 -9.87
CA ASP A 222 13.33 10.97 -9.85
C ASP A 222 13.81 11.23 -11.28
N ASP A 223 14.13 12.47 -11.59
CA ASP A 223 14.62 12.92 -12.90
C ASP A 223 15.91 12.21 -13.36
N ASN A 224 16.71 11.72 -12.43
CA ASN A 224 17.95 10.99 -12.68
C ASN A 224 17.80 9.47 -12.42
N GLY A 225 16.59 9.04 -12.12
CA GLY A 225 16.26 7.64 -11.85
C GLY A 225 16.19 6.80 -13.13
N PRO A 226 15.94 5.50 -12.99
CA PRO A 226 15.73 4.60 -14.12
C PRO A 226 14.45 4.94 -14.87
N ASP A 227 14.33 4.46 -16.11
CA ASP A 227 13.12 4.65 -16.94
C ASP A 227 11.88 3.95 -16.37
N MET A 228 12.06 2.99 -15.49
CA MET A 228 10.98 2.36 -14.72
C MET A 228 11.12 2.74 -13.25
N GLN A 229 10.07 3.36 -12.71
CA GLN A 229 9.99 3.75 -11.30
C GLN A 229 8.63 3.38 -10.74
N PHE A 230 8.56 3.16 -9.45
CA PHE A 230 7.30 2.84 -8.75
C PHE A 230 7.40 3.26 -7.28
N GLY A 231 6.27 3.41 -6.66
CA GLY A 231 6.22 3.77 -5.24
C GLY A 231 4.79 3.90 -4.72
N THR A 232 4.69 4.20 -3.44
CA THR A 232 3.44 4.54 -2.75
C THR A 232 3.49 5.97 -2.29
N ALA A 233 2.40 6.70 -2.44
CA ALA A 233 2.26 8.05 -1.91
C ALA A 233 1.06 8.13 -0.96
N THR A 234 1.22 8.88 0.13
CA THR A 234 0.15 9.20 1.09
C THR A 234 0.02 10.71 1.18
N VAL A 235 -1.19 11.21 0.93
CA VAL A 235 -1.48 12.64 0.88
C VAL A 235 -2.62 12.96 1.84
N ASN A 236 -2.38 13.81 2.84
CA ASN A 236 -3.45 14.34 3.68
C ASN A 236 -4.28 15.33 2.87
N VAL A 237 -5.59 15.15 2.89
CA VAL A 237 -6.55 15.97 2.14
C VAL A 237 -7.69 16.44 3.04
N THR A 238 -8.27 17.60 2.69
CA THR A 238 -9.43 18.16 3.37
C THR A 238 -10.61 18.20 2.41
N ALA A 239 -11.83 18.00 2.92
CA ALA A 239 -13.02 18.12 2.09
C ALA A 239 -13.06 19.47 1.36
N GLY A 240 -13.25 19.43 0.04
CA GLY A 240 -13.19 20.58 -0.84
C GLY A 240 -11.86 20.85 -1.51
N ASP A 241 -10.77 20.17 -1.12
CA ASP A 241 -9.50 20.23 -1.85
C ASP A 241 -9.66 19.71 -3.28
N VAL A 242 -8.90 20.26 -4.21
CA VAL A 242 -8.78 19.72 -5.58
C VAL A 242 -7.52 18.87 -5.62
N PHE A 243 -7.70 17.57 -5.73
CA PHE A 243 -6.62 16.59 -5.87
C PHE A 243 -6.58 16.06 -7.30
N ALA A 244 -5.39 15.89 -7.87
CA ALA A 244 -5.20 15.26 -9.16
C ALA A 244 -3.94 14.39 -9.20
N PHE A 245 -3.99 13.28 -9.94
CA PHE A 245 -2.80 12.66 -10.49
C PHE A 245 -2.34 13.49 -11.69
N GLU A 246 -1.05 13.74 -11.82
CA GLU A 246 -0.52 14.61 -12.86
C GLU A 246 0.72 13.99 -13.51
N GLN A 247 0.59 13.71 -14.82
CA GLN A 247 1.70 13.33 -15.69
C GLN A 247 2.07 14.53 -16.55
N ASN A 248 3.27 15.03 -16.38
CA ASN A 248 3.78 16.16 -17.12
C ASN A 248 4.60 15.71 -18.34
N SER A 249 4.72 16.59 -19.34
CA SER A 249 5.76 16.57 -20.35
C SER A 249 6.34 17.97 -20.49
N ILE A 250 7.65 18.07 -20.41
CA ILE A 250 8.36 19.36 -20.47
C ILE A 250 8.68 19.74 -21.92
N ASP A 251 8.94 18.78 -22.79
CA ASP A 251 9.39 19.04 -24.15
C ASP A 251 8.37 18.66 -25.23
N CYS A 252 7.45 17.74 -24.98
CA CYS A 252 6.45 17.23 -25.93
C CYS A 252 7.02 16.78 -27.31
N ILE A 253 8.30 16.48 -27.38
CA ILE A 253 9.03 16.19 -28.62
C ILE A 253 9.97 15.01 -28.36
N LEU A 254 9.98 14.05 -29.31
CA LEU A 254 10.98 12.99 -29.41
C LEU A 254 10.80 11.73 -28.55
N GLY A 255 9.63 11.19 -28.47
CA GLY A 255 9.50 9.86 -27.85
C GLY A 255 8.07 9.32 -27.90
N THR A 256 7.85 8.17 -27.34
CA THR A 256 6.53 7.58 -27.12
C THR A 256 6.02 7.87 -25.71
N GLY A 257 6.42 8.96 -25.09
CA GLY A 257 5.94 9.44 -23.83
C GLY A 257 6.13 8.50 -22.62
N ALA A 258 5.88 9.01 -21.44
CA ALA A 258 5.80 8.23 -20.23
C ALA A 258 4.36 7.81 -19.94
N SER A 259 4.20 6.63 -19.36
CA SER A 259 2.91 6.14 -18.87
C SER A 259 2.99 5.81 -17.40
N THR A 260 1.96 6.18 -16.65
CA THR A 260 1.85 5.86 -15.23
C THR A 260 0.55 5.16 -14.93
N VAL A 261 0.63 4.03 -14.24
CA VAL A 261 -0.53 3.33 -13.69
C VAL A 261 -0.62 3.68 -12.21
N VAL A 262 -1.83 4.03 -11.78
CA VAL A 262 -2.11 4.39 -10.39
C VAL A 262 -3.16 3.43 -9.84
N GLU A 263 -2.86 2.77 -8.74
CA GLU A 263 -3.82 2.04 -7.91
C GLU A 263 -4.23 2.91 -6.73
N PHE A 264 -5.55 3.10 -6.55
CA PHE A 264 -6.09 4.11 -5.67
C PHE A 264 -6.71 3.53 -4.41
N PHE A 265 -6.43 4.16 -3.27
CA PHE A 265 -7.06 3.93 -1.99
C PHE A 265 -7.38 5.27 -1.34
N ALA A 266 -8.47 5.38 -0.63
CA ALA A 266 -8.78 6.56 0.16
C ALA A 266 -9.21 6.19 1.57
N CYS A 267 -8.68 6.90 2.55
CA CYS A 267 -9.11 6.86 3.93
C CYS A 267 -10.04 8.04 4.20
N VAL A 268 -11.28 7.75 4.49
CA VAL A 268 -12.30 8.76 4.79
C VAL A 268 -12.48 8.84 6.30
N GLU A 269 -12.25 10.01 6.90
CA GLU A 269 -12.64 10.25 8.30
C GLU A 269 -14.17 10.32 8.38
N GLN A 270 -14.84 9.20 8.70
CA GLN A 270 -16.26 9.16 8.96
C GLN A 270 -16.52 8.62 10.37
N MET A 271 -17.33 9.33 11.15
CA MET A 271 -17.50 9.17 12.58
C MET A 271 -18.38 7.99 13.04
N ASP A 272 -18.94 7.14 12.17
CA ASP A 272 -19.88 6.10 12.60
C ASP A 272 -19.68 4.76 11.89
N SER A 273 -19.37 3.75 12.68
CA SER A 273 -19.28 2.30 12.45
C SER A 273 -18.02 1.78 11.76
N VAL A 274 -17.09 1.31 12.58
CA VAL A 274 -15.85 0.62 12.13
C VAL A 274 -16.18 -0.85 11.86
N CYS A 275 -16.78 -1.16 10.69
CA CYS A 275 -17.02 -2.55 10.29
C CYS A 275 -15.92 -3.12 9.41
N THR A 276 -15.14 -2.24 8.81
CA THR A 276 -14.01 -2.62 7.97
C THR A 276 -12.90 -1.63 8.23
N GLN A 277 -11.72 -2.14 8.57
CA GLN A 277 -10.51 -1.35 8.70
C GLN A 277 -9.51 -1.82 7.64
N LEU A 278 -8.94 -0.89 6.90
CA LEU A 278 -7.86 -1.14 5.97
C LEU A 278 -6.52 -0.85 6.64
N ILE A 279 -5.60 -1.78 6.52
CA ILE A 279 -4.19 -1.55 6.81
C ILE A 279 -3.43 -1.67 5.50
N VAL A 280 -2.79 -0.57 5.10
CA VAL A 280 -1.87 -0.53 3.98
C VAL A 280 -0.47 -0.68 4.55
N ARG A 281 0.14 -1.85 4.34
CA ARG A 281 1.49 -2.18 4.80
C ARG A 281 2.48 -1.99 3.67
N THR A 282 3.33 -0.98 3.79
CA THR A 282 4.44 -0.75 2.86
C THR A 282 5.66 -1.51 3.35
N HIS A 283 6.08 -2.51 2.59
CA HIS A 283 7.32 -3.23 2.80
C HIS A 283 8.45 -2.57 2.02
N THR A 284 9.60 -2.42 2.65
CA THR A 284 10.82 -1.89 2.03
C THR A 284 11.91 -2.94 2.07
N ALA A 285 12.52 -3.24 0.92
CA ALA A 285 13.73 -4.04 0.80
C ALA A 285 14.92 -3.11 0.54
N THR A 286 16.00 -3.27 1.27
CA THR A 286 17.23 -2.47 1.12
C THR A 286 18.43 -3.40 1.01
N ASP A 287 19.27 -3.20 -0.01
CA ASP A 287 20.51 -3.92 -0.21
C ASP A 287 21.64 -3.39 0.67
N GLN A 288 22.83 -3.98 0.54
CA GLN A 288 24.01 -3.58 1.31
C GLN A 288 24.63 -2.24 0.86
N CYS A 289 24.26 -1.74 -0.31
CA CYS A 289 24.72 -0.47 -0.85
C CYS A 289 23.75 0.69 -0.58
N GLY A 290 22.59 0.37 0.01
CA GLY A 290 21.56 1.35 0.40
C GLY A 290 20.54 1.62 -0.69
N ASN A 291 20.56 0.88 -1.83
CA ASN A 291 19.48 0.97 -2.80
C ASN A 291 18.24 0.28 -2.22
N SER A 292 17.07 0.85 -2.41
CA SER A 292 15.85 0.33 -1.82
C SER A 292 14.68 0.34 -2.80
N SER A 293 13.77 -0.61 -2.60
CA SER A 293 12.50 -0.69 -3.29
C SER A 293 11.39 -1.01 -2.31
N ASN A 294 10.18 -0.65 -2.69
CA ASN A 294 8.98 -0.84 -1.87
C ASN A 294 7.98 -1.72 -2.60
N CYS A 295 7.13 -2.39 -1.83
CA CYS A 295 5.90 -2.96 -2.31
C CYS A 295 4.82 -2.85 -1.23
N VAL A 296 3.56 -2.94 -1.60
CA VAL A 296 2.42 -2.76 -0.72
C VAL A 296 1.66 -4.06 -0.57
N GLN A 297 1.23 -4.33 0.66
CA GLN A 297 0.29 -5.38 1.02
C GLN A 297 -0.94 -4.72 1.63
N THR A 298 -2.11 -5.08 1.13
CA THR A 298 -3.40 -4.65 1.65
C THR A 298 -3.92 -5.70 2.64
N ILE A 299 -4.25 -5.27 3.86
CA ILE A 299 -4.84 -6.12 4.90
C ILE A 299 -6.17 -5.50 5.29
N ILE A 300 -7.26 -6.23 5.05
CA ILE A 300 -8.61 -5.81 5.40
C ILE A 300 -9.02 -6.53 6.69
N LEU A 301 -9.35 -5.77 7.72
CA LEU A 301 -9.96 -6.27 8.94
C LEU A 301 -11.47 -6.12 8.81
N GLU A 302 -12.22 -7.21 8.93
CA GLU A 302 -13.69 -7.22 8.87
C GLU A 302 -14.26 -7.80 10.17
N ASP A 303 -15.44 -7.36 10.54
CA ASP A 303 -16.23 -7.97 11.59
C ASP A 303 -17.41 -8.71 10.97
N THR A 304 -17.28 -10.03 10.90
CA THR A 304 -18.34 -10.93 10.40
C THR A 304 -18.94 -11.81 11.50
N THR A 305 -18.44 -11.67 12.72
CA THR A 305 -18.84 -12.49 13.86
C THR A 305 -20.10 -11.91 14.50
N ILE A 306 -21.11 -12.77 14.72
CA ILE A 306 -22.31 -12.35 15.42
C ILE A 306 -22.06 -12.20 16.92
N PRO A 307 -22.63 -11.19 17.59
CA PRO A 307 -22.48 -11.04 19.04
C PRO A 307 -23.09 -12.21 19.80
N THR A 308 -22.55 -12.53 20.93
CA THR A 308 -23.15 -13.48 21.89
C THR A 308 -24.11 -12.75 22.80
N ILE A 309 -25.25 -13.36 23.14
CA ILE A 309 -26.21 -12.81 24.10
C ILE A 309 -26.61 -13.88 25.12
N THR A 310 -26.63 -13.49 26.39
CA THR A 310 -27.16 -14.31 27.49
C THR A 310 -28.43 -13.65 28.01
N CYS A 311 -29.55 -14.32 27.83
CA CYS A 311 -30.85 -13.84 28.32
C CYS A 311 -30.91 -13.83 29.84
N PRO A 312 -31.68 -12.90 30.43
CA PRO A 312 -32.12 -13.01 31.82
C PRO A 312 -32.90 -14.31 32.04
N ALA A 313 -32.87 -14.84 33.26
CA ALA A 313 -33.66 -16.01 33.63
C ALA A 313 -35.16 -15.74 33.44
N ASN A 314 -35.92 -16.77 33.09
CA ASN A 314 -37.38 -16.73 33.15
C ASN A 314 -37.86 -16.37 34.55
N ILE A 315 -38.89 -15.57 34.66
CA ILE A 315 -39.37 -15.03 35.96
C ILE A 315 -40.90 -15.06 36.02
N THR A 316 -41.41 -15.27 37.22
CA THR A 316 -42.83 -15.02 37.55
C THR A 316 -42.92 -13.79 38.45
N ILE A 317 -43.77 -12.88 38.12
CA ILE A 317 -44.05 -11.63 38.86
C ILE A 317 -45.53 -11.54 39.19
N GLU A 318 -45.84 -10.79 40.26
CA GLU A 318 -47.24 -10.46 40.61
C GLU A 318 -47.89 -9.53 39.55
N CYS A 319 -49.18 -9.59 39.41
CA CYS A 319 -49.92 -8.74 38.46
C CYS A 319 -49.84 -7.23 38.81
N THR A 320 -49.41 -6.87 40.02
CA THR A 320 -49.11 -5.51 40.45
C THR A 320 -47.67 -5.06 40.15
N ASP A 321 -46.79 -5.98 39.74
CA ASP A 321 -45.40 -5.68 39.43
C ASP A 321 -45.25 -5.22 37.98
N SER A 322 -44.18 -4.43 37.76
CA SER A 322 -43.89 -3.97 36.41
C SER A 322 -43.14 -5.02 35.59
N PRO A 323 -43.59 -5.37 34.37
CA PRO A 323 -42.87 -6.30 33.52
C PRO A 323 -41.68 -5.65 32.79
N LEU A 324 -41.29 -4.42 33.09
CA LEU A 324 -40.19 -3.72 32.47
C LEU A 324 -38.84 -4.38 32.79
N PRO A 325 -37.85 -4.26 31.92
CA PRO A 325 -36.52 -4.84 32.09
C PRO A 325 -35.82 -4.54 33.44
N ALA A 326 -36.09 -3.36 34.01
CA ALA A 326 -35.53 -2.97 35.33
C ALA A 326 -35.95 -3.93 36.46
N ILE A 327 -37.06 -4.64 36.33
CA ILE A 327 -37.59 -5.60 37.31
C ILE A 327 -37.33 -7.04 36.84
N THR A 328 -37.49 -7.32 35.54
CA THR A 328 -37.39 -8.67 35.00
C THR A 328 -36.00 -9.10 34.58
N GLY A 329 -35.04 -8.17 34.67
CA GLY A 329 -33.63 -8.40 34.32
C GLY A 329 -33.25 -7.88 32.93
N LEU A 330 -31.96 -7.67 32.77
CA LEU A 330 -31.31 -7.26 31.51
C LEU A 330 -30.41 -8.38 31.00
N PRO A 331 -30.34 -8.60 29.68
CA PRO A 331 -29.38 -9.54 29.11
C PRO A 331 -27.94 -8.98 29.17
N VAL A 332 -26.99 -9.86 28.98
CA VAL A 332 -25.57 -9.50 28.78
C VAL A 332 -25.20 -9.91 27.36
N ALA A 333 -24.59 -9.00 26.62
CA ALA A 333 -24.07 -9.27 25.31
C ALA A 333 -22.56 -8.96 25.27
N SER A 334 -21.84 -9.65 24.41
CA SER A 334 -20.42 -9.42 24.12
C SER A 334 -20.10 -9.84 22.68
N ASP A 335 -19.13 -9.19 22.11
CA ASP A 335 -18.63 -9.46 20.78
C ASP A 335 -17.10 -9.40 20.75
N ASN A 336 -16.47 -9.95 19.69
CA ASN A 336 -15.02 -9.97 19.53
C ASN A 336 -14.45 -8.64 19.02
N CYS A 337 -15.27 -7.85 18.31
CA CYS A 337 -14.87 -6.58 17.68
C CYS A 337 -15.62 -5.39 18.26
N ASP A 338 -16.90 -5.55 18.61
CA ASP A 338 -17.71 -4.50 19.23
C ASP A 338 -17.74 -4.71 20.76
N THR A 339 -17.15 -3.76 21.49
CA THR A 339 -17.11 -3.82 22.96
C THR A 339 -18.46 -3.58 23.63
N ALA A 340 -19.49 -3.07 22.90
CA ALA A 340 -20.77 -2.70 23.42
C ALA A 340 -21.94 -2.90 22.44
N PRO A 341 -22.25 -4.16 22.03
CA PRO A 341 -23.34 -4.43 21.12
C PRO A 341 -24.66 -3.82 21.59
N ALA A 342 -25.41 -3.21 20.67
CA ALA A 342 -26.68 -2.59 20.97
C ALA A 342 -27.74 -3.64 21.31
N ILE A 343 -28.45 -3.47 22.43
CA ILE A 343 -29.47 -4.41 22.90
C ILE A 343 -30.85 -3.78 22.72
N THR A 344 -31.73 -4.49 22.04
CA THR A 344 -33.14 -4.14 21.88
C THR A 344 -34.03 -5.31 22.31
N TYR A 345 -35.32 -5.06 22.52
CA TYR A 345 -36.29 -6.14 22.78
C TYR A 345 -37.66 -5.88 22.14
N ASN A 346 -38.37 -7.00 21.92
CA ASN A 346 -39.75 -7.00 21.49
C ASN A 346 -40.56 -8.00 22.32
N ASP A 347 -41.76 -7.62 22.77
CA ASP A 347 -42.63 -8.42 23.61
C ASP A 347 -43.85 -8.94 22.83
N ILE A 348 -44.10 -10.23 22.98
CA ILE A 348 -45.37 -10.86 22.53
C ILE A 348 -46.08 -11.37 23.78
N THR A 349 -47.33 -10.85 23.97
CA THR A 349 -48.16 -11.22 25.13
C THR A 349 -49.18 -12.28 24.74
N ALA A 350 -49.25 -13.34 25.55
CA ALA A 350 -50.26 -14.39 25.46
C ALA A 350 -51.13 -14.40 26.74
N SER A 351 -52.44 -14.16 26.59
CA SER A 351 -53.37 -14.11 27.72
C SER A 351 -53.70 -15.51 28.22
N SER A 352 -53.88 -15.65 29.55
CA SER A 352 -54.47 -16.84 30.16
C SER A 352 -55.95 -16.93 29.82
N MET A 353 -56.49 -18.15 29.65
CA MET A 353 -57.91 -18.37 29.45
C MET A 353 -58.70 -18.46 30.77
N THR A 354 -58.00 -18.53 31.89
CA THR A 354 -58.60 -18.82 33.23
C THR A 354 -58.76 -17.60 34.12
N CYS A 355 -57.79 -16.67 34.07
CA CYS A 355 -57.82 -15.45 34.84
C CYS A 355 -57.41 -14.27 33.97
N ALA A 356 -58.17 -13.15 34.05
CA ALA A 356 -57.97 -11.97 33.18
C ALA A 356 -56.68 -11.20 33.55
N GLN A 357 -56.15 -11.37 34.74
CA GLN A 357 -54.91 -10.74 35.23
C GLN A 357 -53.67 -11.61 35.00
N GLU A 358 -53.85 -12.89 34.64
CA GLU A 358 -52.75 -13.79 34.32
C GLU A 358 -52.43 -13.78 32.82
N TYR A 359 -51.18 -13.59 32.51
CA TYR A 359 -50.70 -13.64 31.13
C TYR A 359 -49.19 -13.96 31.11
N SER A 360 -48.68 -14.35 29.93
CA SER A 360 -47.26 -14.51 29.74
C SER A 360 -46.75 -13.57 28.68
N ILE A 361 -45.54 -13.08 28.88
CA ILE A 361 -44.81 -12.28 27.90
C ILE A 361 -43.63 -13.11 27.42
N MET A 362 -43.57 -13.31 26.12
CA MET A 362 -42.35 -13.80 25.43
C MET A 362 -41.57 -12.57 24.98
N ARG A 363 -40.52 -12.23 25.70
CA ARG A 363 -39.63 -11.14 25.37
C ARG A 363 -38.45 -11.68 24.57
N THR A 364 -38.34 -11.27 23.31
CA THR A 364 -37.23 -11.53 22.45
C THR A 364 -36.22 -10.41 22.58
N TRP A 365 -35.05 -10.70 23.10
CA TRP A 365 -33.92 -9.80 23.18
C TRP A 365 -33.05 -9.97 21.93
N THR A 366 -32.59 -8.89 21.32
CA THR A 366 -31.69 -8.90 20.18
C THR A 366 -30.46 -8.05 20.52
N ALA A 367 -29.29 -8.63 20.37
CA ALA A 367 -28.01 -7.91 20.39
C ALA A 367 -27.57 -7.73 18.93
N THR A 368 -27.16 -6.52 18.60
CA THR A 368 -26.63 -6.15 17.28
C THR A 368 -25.35 -5.36 17.48
N ASP A 369 -24.29 -5.79 16.80
CA ASP A 369 -23.02 -5.06 16.78
C ASP A 369 -23.10 -3.83 15.86
N ASN A 370 -22.01 -3.06 15.79
CA ASN A 370 -21.92 -1.88 14.94
C ASN A 370 -21.89 -2.23 13.44
N CYS A 371 -21.61 -3.50 13.09
CA CYS A 371 -21.55 -4.02 11.72
C CYS A 371 -22.87 -4.59 11.24
N GLY A 372 -23.87 -4.68 12.12
CA GLY A 372 -25.21 -5.18 11.82
C GLY A 372 -25.34 -6.69 11.98
N ASN A 373 -24.28 -7.41 12.42
CA ASN A 373 -24.42 -8.80 12.79
C ASN A 373 -25.26 -8.90 14.05
N SER A 374 -26.18 -9.85 14.12
CA SER A 374 -27.12 -9.90 15.23
C SER A 374 -27.44 -11.31 15.69
N THR A 375 -27.77 -11.42 16.97
CA THR A 375 -28.25 -12.65 17.61
C THR A 375 -29.39 -12.33 18.57
N ALA A 376 -30.23 -13.32 18.83
CA ALA A 376 -31.36 -13.14 19.70
C ALA A 376 -31.53 -14.27 20.71
N CYS A 377 -32.13 -13.94 21.85
CA CYS A 377 -32.54 -14.93 22.85
C CYS A 377 -33.95 -14.58 23.41
N VAL A 378 -34.61 -15.52 24.06
CA VAL A 378 -35.98 -15.36 24.57
C VAL A 378 -36.03 -15.54 26.07
N GLN A 379 -36.68 -14.59 26.74
CA GLN A 379 -37.07 -14.64 28.16
C GLN A 379 -38.58 -14.82 28.26
N THR A 380 -39.04 -15.75 29.09
CA THR A 380 -40.45 -15.87 29.44
C THR A 380 -40.75 -15.19 30.79
N ILE A 381 -41.68 -14.28 30.78
CA ILE A 381 -42.17 -13.57 31.98
C ILE A 381 -43.61 -14.01 32.18
N ILE A 382 -43.87 -14.63 33.32
CA ILE A 382 -45.23 -15.05 33.74
C ILE A 382 -45.74 -14.00 34.69
N VAL A 383 -46.87 -13.40 34.37
CA VAL A 383 -47.61 -12.51 35.28
C VAL A 383 -48.75 -13.32 35.91
N ASP A 384 -48.69 -13.43 37.22
CA ASP A 384 -49.58 -14.29 38.03
C ASP A 384 -50.28 -13.41 39.09
N ASP A 385 -51.51 -13.73 39.45
CA ASP A 385 -52.23 -13.12 40.55
C ASP A 385 -52.35 -14.17 41.67
N SER A 386 -51.38 -14.19 42.55
CA SER A 386 -51.33 -15.07 43.69
C SER A 386 -51.87 -14.44 44.99
N THR A 387 -52.29 -13.17 44.94
CA THR A 387 -52.69 -12.41 46.11
C THR A 387 -54.23 -12.56 46.32
N ALA A 388 -54.59 -13.16 47.43
CA ALA A 388 -56.01 -13.29 47.79
C ALA A 388 -56.63 -11.91 48.13
N PRO A 389 -57.88 -11.65 47.71
CA PRO A 389 -58.55 -10.39 47.97
C PRO A 389 -58.77 -10.18 49.49
N ASP A 390 -58.47 -8.95 49.95
CA ASP A 390 -58.73 -8.55 51.31
C ASP A 390 -60.20 -8.24 51.54
N ILE A 391 -60.80 -8.86 52.55
CA ILE A 391 -62.16 -8.55 52.99
C ILE A 391 -62.11 -7.33 53.89
N THR A 392 -62.34 -6.13 53.35
CA THR A 392 -62.29 -4.85 54.09
C THR A 392 -63.53 -4.54 54.90
N PHE A 393 -64.63 -5.28 54.67
CA PHE A 393 -65.89 -5.10 55.45
C PHE A 393 -66.66 -6.43 55.53
N CYS A 394 -66.94 -6.85 56.78
CA CYS A 394 -67.88 -7.87 57.07
C CYS A 394 -69.09 -7.25 57.70
N PRO A 395 -70.35 -7.35 57.11
CA PRO A 395 -71.53 -6.83 57.73
C PRO A 395 -71.79 -7.55 59.04
N PRO A 396 -72.27 -6.82 60.09
CA PRO A 396 -72.64 -7.47 61.37
C PRO A 396 -73.73 -8.48 61.15
N ASN A 397 -73.69 -9.59 61.91
CA ASN A 397 -74.73 -10.62 61.88
C ASN A 397 -76.06 -9.94 62.30
N VAL A 398 -77.09 -10.13 61.48
CA VAL A 398 -78.47 -9.74 61.79
C VAL A 398 -79.17 -10.75 62.67
#